data_cdf89b3596c97ac57760c1e40ab6393f
#
_entry.id   cdf89b3596c97ac57760c1e40ab6393f
#
_cell.length_a   1.000
_cell.length_b   1.000
_cell.length_c   1.000
_cell.angle_alpha   90.00
_cell.angle_beta   90.00
_cell.angle_gamma   90.00
#
_symmetry.space_group_name_H-M   'P 1'
#
loop_
_entity.id
_entity.type
_entity.pdbx_description
1 polymer ?
#
loop_
_entity_poly.entity_id
_entity_poly.type
_entity_poly.pdbx_seq_one_letter_code
_entity_poly.pdbx_strand_id
1 'polypeptide(L)'
;MKIFILSRNSNLYSTSRIVEAGRDRGHMVRVIDYMRCFMNITSKKPTVYYGGESLQKADAIIPRIGASNTFYGTAVVRQFETMNCFCVAPSIAISNSRDKLRSMQILAEAGINMPVTGFASHTKDIEGVIESVGSTPLVMKLLQGTQGQGIVLAETRKAAESVMSAFRQLDADIMVQEYIKESSGTDIRAFVIGNRVVAAMKRVAPEGEFRSNLHRGATVEKITLTSEENQIAIRAASILGLKIAGVDLMRSNRGPLILEVNSSPGLQGIEACTKMDVASQIINFLERKS
;
A
#
# COMPACT_ATOMS: atom_id res chain seq x y z
N MET A 1 13.87 -6.54 -22.42
CA MET A 1 12.86 -5.49 -22.20
C MET A 1 13.53 -4.19 -21.79
N LYS A 2 12.90 -3.05 -22.08
CA LYS A 2 13.24 -1.72 -21.57
C LYS A 2 12.30 -1.39 -20.40
N ILE A 3 12.85 -1.34 -19.19
CA ILE A 3 12.08 -1.17 -17.95
C ILE A 3 12.44 0.16 -17.30
N PHE A 4 11.45 0.99 -16.97
CA PHE A 4 11.66 2.17 -16.16
C PHE A 4 11.12 1.96 -14.75
N ILE A 5 11.95 2.28 -13.75
CA ILE A 5 11.54 2.30 -12.34
C ILE A 5 11.38 3.77 -11.96
N LEU A 6 10.16 4.17 -11.63
CA LEU A 6 9.87 5.54 -11.20
C LEU A 6 10.17 5.66 -9.71
N SER A 7 11.35 6.15 -9.34
CA SER A 7 11.80 6.28 -7.96
C SER A 7 12.65 7.54 -7.78
N ARG A 8 12.45 8.26 -6.68
CA ARG A 8 13.23 9.47 -6.34
C ARG A 8 14.67 9.17 -5.89
N ASN A 9 14.94 7.94 -5.50
CA ASN A 9 16.26 7.55 -5.01
C ASN A 9 16.58 6.12 -5.48
N SER A 10 17.63 6.01 -6.30
CA SER A 10 18.14 4.73 -6.81
C SER A 10 18.75 3.83 -5.73
N ASN A 11 19.21 4.43 -4.62
CA ASN A 11 19.90 3.72 -3.53
C ASN A 11 18.94 3.09 -2.50
N LEU A 12 17.62 3.34 -2.63
CA LEU A 12 16.66 2.65 -1.78
C LEU A 12 16.73 1.15 -2.03
N TYR A 13 16.79 0.35 -0.97
CA TYR A 13 16.89 -1.11 -1.06
C TYR A 13 15.97 -1.72 -2.13
N SER A 14 14.68 -1.43 -2.07
CA SER A 14 13.71 -1.97 -3.03
C SER A 14 14.01 -1.55 -4.48
N THR A 15 14.48 -0.32 -4.69
CA THR A 15 14.82 0.18 -6.03
C THR A 15 16.06 -0.52 -6.56
N SER A 16 17.15 -0.56 -5.77
CA SER A 16 18.40 -1.21 -6.17
C SER A 16 18.22 -2.72 -6.43
N ARG A 17 17.45 -3.42 -5.58
CA ARG A 17 17.17 -4.84 -5.79
C ARG A 17 16.41 -5.12 -7.10
N ILE A 18 15.41 -4.30 -7.44
CA ILE A 18 14.68 -4.47 -8.71
C ILE A 18 15.58 -4.14 -9.90
N VAL A 19 16.46 -3.13 -9.80
CA VAL A 19 17.46 -2.83 -10.84
C VAL A 19 18.41 -3.99 -11.06
N GLU A 20 18.98 -4.54 -9.99
CA GLU A 20 19.88 -5.68 -10.00
C GLU A 20 19.19 -6.89 -10.67
N ALA A 21 18.03 -7.31 -10.14
CA ALA A 21 17.29 -8.45 -10.69
C ALA A 21 16.94 -8.30 -12.18
N GLY A 22 16.62 -7.07 -12.62
CA GLY A 22 16.34 -6.82 -14.04
C GLY A 22 17.59 -6.89 -14.91
N ARG A 23 18.71 -6.36 -14.45
CA ARG A 23 20.00 -6.40 -15.18
C ARG A 23 20.57 -7.80 -15.27
N ASP A 24 20.50 -8.58 -14.18
CA ASP A 24 20.97 -9.96 -14.14
C ASP A 24 20.23 -10.86 -15.14
N ARG A 25 19.00 -10.46 -15.52
CA ARG A 25 18.19 -11.12 -16.54
C ARG A 25 18.32 -10.50 -17.94
N GLY A 26 19.32 -9.62 -18.14
CA GLY A 26 19.63 -9.01 -19.44
C GLY A 26 18.67 -7.90 -19.88
N HIS A 27 17.90 -7.29 -18.94
CA HIS A 27 17.00 -6.19 -19.28
C HIS A 27 17.71 -4.83 -19.21
N MET A 28 17.28 -3.90 -20.03
CA MET A 28 17.66 -2.49 -19.92
C MET A 28 16.81 -1.82 -18.83
N VAL A 29 17.38 -1.64 -17.66
CA VAL A 29 16.68 -1.04 -16.50
C VAL A 29 17.23 0.37 -16.23
N ARG A 30 16.33 1.36 -16.20
CA ARG A 30 16.67 2.76 -15.88
C ARG A 30 15.78 3.26 -14.72
N VAL A 31 16.41 3.86 -13.71
CA VAL A 31 15.69 4.57 -12.64
C VAL A 31 15.44 6.00 -13.09
N ILE A 32 14.20 6.43 -12.96
CA ILE A 32 13.73 7.77 -13.35
C ILE A 32 13.19 8.46 -12.09
N ASP A 33 13.80 9.57 -11.70
CA ASP A 33 13.21 10.43 -10.66
C ASP A 33 12.00 11.15 -11.23
N TYR A 34 10.82 10.64 -10.89
CA TYR A 34 9.56 11.15 -11.42
C TYR A 34 9.29 12.61 -11.03
N MET A 35 9.89 13.13 -9.95
CA MET A 35 9.76 14.55 -9.58
C MET A 35 10.56 15.49 -10.48
N ARG A 36 11.51 14.94 -11.25
CA ARG A 36 12.31 15.69 -12.25
C ARG A 36 11.80 15.47 -13.66
N CYS A 37 10.73 14.72 -13.84
CA CYS A 37 10.06 14.59 -15.12
C CYS A 37 9.22 15.84 -15.41
N PHE A 38 9.10 16.20 -16.68
CA PHE A 38 8.01 17.05 -17.15
C PHE A 38 7.30 16.38 -18.34
N MET A 39 6.08 16.78 -18.59
CA MET A 39 5.20 16.11 -19.54
C MET A 39 4.73 17.09 -20.61
N ASN A 40 4.74 16.64 -21.85
CA ASN A 40 4.05 17.34 -22.93
C ASN A 40 2.72 16.61 -23.17
N ILE A 41 1.62 17.30 -22.85
CA ILE A 41 0.26 16.76 -22.92
C ILE A 41 -0.34 17.21 -24.25
N THR A 42 -0.25 16.34 -25.26
CA THR A 42 -0.80 16.56 -26.59
C THR A 42 -1.61 15.35 -27.05
N SER A 43 -2.61 15.59 -27.89
CA SER A 43 -3.50 14.54 -28.40
C SER A 43 -2.81 13.52 -29.31
N LYS A 44 -1.75 13.92 -30.02
CA LYS A 44 -1.13 13.06 -31.04
C LYS A 44 0.18 12.41 -30.60
N LYS A 45 0.94 13.04 -29.70
CA LYS A 45 2.28 12.57 -29.31
C LYS A 45 2.58 12.93 -27.84
N PRO A 46 1.85 12.32 -26.88
CA PRO A 46 2.14 12.53 -25.48
C PRO A 46 3.55 12.07 -25.16
N THR A 47 4.28 12.83 -24.34
CA THR A 47 5.70 12.56 -24.09
C THR A 47 6.05 12.89 -22.64
N VAL A 48 6.93 12.10 -22.05
CA VAL A 48 7.60 12.39 -20.77
C VAL A 48 9.04 12.76 -21.06
N TYR A 49 9.53 13.82 -20.44
CA TYR A 49 10.93 14.27 -20.51
C TYR A 49 11.62 14.09 -19.17
N TYR A 50 12.88 13.69 -19.21
CA TYR A 50 13.74 13.53 -18.04
C TYR A 50 15.19 13.80 -18.40
N GLY A 51 15.87 14.70 -17.65
CA GLY A 51 17.28 15.03 -17.89
C GLY A 51 17.57 15.61 -19.28
N GLY A 52 16.63 16.39 -19.85
CA GLY A 52 16.76 16.99 -21.17
C GLY A 52 16.39 16.07 -22.34
N GLU A 53 16.09 14.79 -22.09
CA GLU A 53 15.72 13.80 -23.09
C GLU A 53 14.22 13.51 -23.10
N SER A 54 13.64 13.26 -24.26
CA SER A 54 12.31 12.65 -24.35
C SER A 54 12.42 11.14 -24.06
N LEU A 55 11.67 10.67 -23.07
CA LEU A 55 11.64 9.25 -22.76
C LEU A 55 10.84 8.50 -23.83
N GLN A 56 11.55 7.63 -24.55
CA GLN A 56 10.92 6.71 -25.49
C GLN A 56 10.02 5.70 -24.76
N LYS A 57 9.09 5.09 -25.51
CA LYS A 57 8.25 4.02 -25.00
C LYS A 57 9.09 2.95 -24.28
N ALA A 58 8.67 2.59 -23.06
CA ALA A 58 9.21 1.47 -22.32
C ALA A 58 8.25 0.27 -22.42
N ASP A 59 8.79 -0.95 -22.30
CA ASP A 59 7.99 -2.16 -22.27
C ASP A 59 7.24 -2.28 -20.93
N ALA A 60 7.87 -1.81 -19.84
CA ALA A 60 7.25 -1.81 -18.52
C ALA A 60 7.67 -0.61 -17.66
N ILE A 61 6.72 -0.13 -16.86
CA ILE A 61 6.90 0.88 -15.83
C ILE A 61 6.65 0.25 -14.46
N ILE A 62 7.60 0.40 -13.53
CA ILE A 62 7.47 -0.01 -12.14
C ILE A 62 7.40 1.24 -11.27
N PRO A 63 6.20 1.69 -10.88
CA PRO A 63 6.07 2.85 -10.01
C PRO A 63 6.48 2.52 -8.57
N ARG A 64 7.39 3.36 -8.01
CA ARG A 64 7.79 3.37 -6.62
C ARG A 64 7.47 4.75 -6.02
N ILE A 65 6.19 5.12 -6.10
CA ILE A 65 5.72 6.45 -5.73
C ILE A 65 5.61 6.54 -4.20
N GLY A 66 6.25 7.56 -3.61
CA GLY A 66 6.12 7.86 -2.19
C GLY A 66 4.77 8.52 -1.85
N ALA A 67 4.29 8.34 -0.63
CA ALA A 67 2.98 8.87 -0.20
C ALA A 67 2.88 10.39 -0.32
N SER A 68 3.93 11.13 0.06
CA SER A 68 3.97 12.60 -0.01
C SER A 68 3.94 13.17 -1.43
N ASN A 69 4.17 12.36 -2.46
CA ASN A 69 4.27 12.80 -3.84
C ASN A 69 3.27 12.08 -4.76
N THR A 70 2.17 11.59 -4.19
CA THR A 70 1.18 10.79 -4.91
C THR A 70 0.61 11.54 -6.10
N PHE A 71 0.23 12.81 -5.94
CA PHE A 71 -0.37 13.61 -7.01
C PHE A 71 0.52 13.66 -8.27
N TYR A 72 1.75 14.15 -8.13
CA TYR A 72 2.65 14.29 -9.28
C TYR A 72 3.15 12.94 -9.80
N GLY A 73 3.47 12.01 -8.89
CA GLY A 73 3.89 10.68 -9.26
C GLY A 73 2.86 9.93 -10.09
N THR A 74 1.59 9.99 -9.73
CA THR A 74 0.50 9.38 -10.51
C THR A 74 0.24 10.11 -11.82
N ALA A 75 0.46 11.43 -11.89
CA ALA A 75 0.38 12.16 -13.16
C ALA A 75 1.44 11.67 -14.15
N VAL A 76 2.69 11.45 -13.71
CA VAL A 76 3.75 10.88 -14.54
C VAL A 76 3.43 9.45 -14.98
N VAL A 77 2.91 8.60 -14.06
CA VAL A 77 2.46 7.24 -14.43
C VAL A 77 1.37 7.30 -15.48
N ARG A 78 0.38 8.16 -15.32
CA ARG A 78 -0.72 8.35 -16.28
C ARG A 78 -0.23 8.80 -17.65
N GLN A 79 0.80 9.65 -17.69
CA GLN A 79 1.41 10.03 -18.95
C GLN A 79 2.07 8.85 -19.68
N PHE A 80 2.74 7.93 -18.94
CA PHE A 80 3.23 6.69 -19.53
C PHE A 80 2.11 5.76 -19.99
N GLU A 81 0.98 5.74 -19.29
CA GLU A 81 -0.22 4.99 -19.70
C GLU A 81 -0.75 5.53 -21.05
N THR A 82 -0.82 6.86 -21.22
CA THR A 82 -1.22 7.46 -22.52
C THR A 82 -0.23 7.19 -23.65
N MET A 83 1.03 6.87 -23.32
CA MET A 83 2.05 6.41 -24.27
C MET A 83 1.97 4.89 -24.55
N ASN A 84 0.92 4.21 -24.05
CA ASN A 84 0.74 2.75 -24.14
C ASN A 84 1.89 1.94 -23.52
N CYS A 85 2.49 2.43 -22.42
CA CYS A 85 3.44 1.67 -21.63
C CYS A 85 2.68 0.81 -20.61
N PHE A 86 3.10 -0.44 -20.43
CA PHE A 86 2.53 -1.30 -19.39
C PHE A 86 2.99 -0.83 -18.00
N CYS A 87 2.04 -0.47 -17.13
CA CYS A 87 2.32 -0.07 -15.75
C CYS A 87 1.88 -1.19 -14.78
N VAL A 88 2.80 -1.71 -13.96
CA VAL A 88 2.47 -2.76 -12.96
C VAL A 88 1.53 -2.28 -11.86
N ALA A 89 1.48 -0.98 -11.64
CA ALA A 89 0.50 -0.30 -10.79
C ALA A 89 -0.01 0.92 -11.57
N PRO A 90 -1.19 0.84 -12.19
CA PRO A 90 -1.81 1.95 -12.89
C PRO A 90 -2.03 3.17 -11.98
N SER A 91 -2.03 4.36 -12.56
CA SER A 91 -2.15 5.62 -11.83
C SER A 91 -3.41 5.67 -10.95
N ILE A 92 -4.53 5.17 -11.47
CA ILE A 92 -5.79 5.09 -10.72
C ILE A 92 -5.70 4.09 -9.55
N ALA A 93 -5.05 2.95 -9.75
CA ALA A 93 -4.86 1.95 -8.71
C ALA A 93 -3.97 2.48 -7.57
N ILE A 94 -2.90 3.23 -7.90
CA ILE A 94 -2.06 3.91 -6.91
C ILE A 94 -2.89 4.93 -6.14
N SER A 95 -3.68 5.78 -6.82
CA SER A 95 -4.53 6.79 -6.18
C SER A 95 -5.56 6.15 -5.25
N ASN A 96 -6.26 5.10 -5.70
CA ASN A 96 -7.26 4.38 -4.92
C ASN A 96 -6.66 3.72 -3.67
N SER A 97 -5.47 3.12 -3.78
CA SER A 97 -4.81 2.48 -2.65
C SER A 97 -4.19 3.46 -1.64
N ARG A 98 -3.88 4.69 -2.07
CA ARG A 98 -3.32 5.74 -1.22
C ARG A 98 -4.37 6.47 -0.39
N ASP A 99 -5.55 6.63 -0.92
CA ASP A 99 -6.70 7.14 -0.21
C ASP A 99 -7.31 6.02 0.63
N LYS A 100 -7.05 6.07 1.95
CA LYS A 100 -7.50 5.02 2.87
C LYS A 100 -9.02 4.83 2.86
N LEU A 101 -9.77 5.93 2.86
CA LEU A 101 -11.23 5.86 2.88
C LEU A 101 -11.76 5.25 1.58
N ARG A 102 -11.29 5.76 0.45
CA ARG A 102 -11.67 5.24 -0.86
C ARG A 102 -11.27 3.78 -1.06
N SER A 103 -10.07 3.39 -0.62
CA SER A 103 -9.61 2.00 -0.65
C SER A 103 -10.58 1.08 0.09
N MET A 104 -10.97 1.46 1.31
CA MET A 104 -11.91 0.70 2.12
C MET A 104 -13.31 0.63 1.50
N GLN A 105 -13.82 1.73 0.93
CA GLN A 105 -15.11 1.75 0.25
C GLN A 105 -15.14 0.79 -0.96
N ILE A 106 -14.08 0.82 -1.80
CA ILE A 106 -13.94 -0.09 -2.95
C ILE A 106 -13.88 -1.56 -2.51
N LEU A 107 -13.12 -1.84 -1.44
CA LEU A 107 -13.02 -3.20 -0.90
C LEU A 107 -14.33 -3.68 -0.26
N ALA A 108 -15.04 -2.79 0.45
CA ALA A 108 -16.34 -3.08 1.05
C ALA A 108 -17.40 -3.38 -0.02
N GLU A 109 -17.49 -2.58 -1.08
CA GLU A 109 -18.39 -2.79 -2.22
C GLU A 109 -18.15 -4.17 -2.86
N ALA A 110 -16.90 -4.61 -2.92
CA ALA A 110 -16.54 -5.92 -3.46
C ALA A 110 -16.71 -7.09 -2.45
N GLY A 111 -17.22 -6.82 -1.25
CA GLY A 111 -17.45 -7.83 -0.21
C GLY A 111 -16.15 -8.40 0.39
N ILE A 112 -15.11 -7.60 0.50
CA ILE A 112 -13.88 -7.96 1.21
C ILE A 112 -14.07 -7.75 2.71
N ASN A 113 -13.79 -8.77 3.51
CA ASN A 113 -13.85 -8.66 4.96
C ASN A 113 -12.79 -7.70 5.49
N MET A 114 -13.22 -6.73 6.29
CA MET A 114 -12.39 -5.71 6.92
C MET A 114 -12.87 -5.47 8.35
N PRO A 115 -12.04 -4.88 9.23
CA PRO A 115 -12.54 -4.37 10.50
C PRO A 115 -13.65 -3.33 10.27
N VAL A 116 -14.68 -3.35 11.11
CA VAL A 116 -15.77 -2.35 11.06
C VAL A 116 -15.15 -0.96 11.16
N THR A 117 -15.50 -0.08 10.25
CA THR A 117 -14.86 1.24 10.14
C THR A 117 -15.90 2.31 9.93
N GLY A 118 -15.83 3.35 10.74
CA GLY A 118 -16.67 4.53 10.66
C GLY A 118 -15.85 5.78 10.35
N PHE A 119 -16.47 6.73 9.65
CA PHE A 119 -15.88 8.02 9.32
C PHE A 119 -16.97 9.10 9.32
N ALA A 120 -16.67 10.26 9.91
CA ALA A 120 -17.49 11.45 9.79
C ALA A 120 -16.60 12.69 9.64
N SER A 121 -17.10 13.65 8.86
CA SER A 121 -16.43 14.93 8.64
C SER A 121 -16.86 16.01 9.65
N HIS A 122 -17.87 15.75 10.48
CA HIS A 122 -18.42 16.74 11.42
C HIS A 122 -18.36 16.26 12.86
N THR A 123 -18.04 17.18 13.80
CA THR A 123 -17.91 16.85 15.24
C THR A 123 -19.22 16.40 15.90
N LYS A 124 -20.37 16.85 15.40
CA LYS A 124 -21.68 16.43 15.92
C LYS A 124 -22.00 14.95 15.70
N ASP A 125 -21.30 14.31 14.76
CA ASP A 125 -21.54 12.91 14.38
C ASP A 125 -20.58 11.93 15.08
N ILE A 126 -19.71 12.42 15.97
CA ILE A 126 -18.69 11.60 16.66
C ILE A 126 -19.33 10.43 17.43
N GLU A 127 -20.37 10.69 18.19
CA GLU A 127 -21.06 9.66 18.96
C GLU A 127 -21.66 8.59 18.05
N GLY A 128 -22.34 8.99 16.99
CA GLY A 128 -22.92 8.09 16.01
C GLY A 128 -21.86 7.23 15.29
N VAL A 129 -20.68 7.80 14.98
CA VAL A 129 -19.55 7.03 14.42
C VAL A 129 -19.06 5.99 15.40
N ILE A 130 -18.84 6.35 16.67
CA ILE A 130 -18.40 5.41 17.71
C ILE A 130 -19.41 4.26 17.87
N GLU A 131 -20.70 4.60 17.93
CA GLU A 131 -21.80 3.60 18.04
C GLU A 131 -21.86 2.68 16.81
N SER A 132 -21.67 3.21 15.63
CA SER A 132 -21.70 2.41 14.39
C SER A 132 -20.55 1.43 14.25
N VAL A 133 -19.40 1.73 14.85
CA VAL A 133 -18.21 0.84 14.85
C VAL A 133 -18.31 -0.23 15.94
N GLY A 134 -18.95 0.09 17.06
CA GLY A 134 -19.19 -0.86 18.16
C GLY A 134 -18.54 -0.45 19.48
N SER A 135 -18.18 -1.47 20.28
CA SER A 135 -17.64 -1.25 21.63
C SER A 135 -16.14 -0.92 21.60
N THR A 136 -15.69 -0.19 22.64
CA THR A 136 -14.26 0.01 22.91
C THR A 136 -13.57 -1.31 23.33
N PRO A 137 -12.25 -1.42 23.12
CA PRO A 137 -11.35 -0.41 22.57
C PRO A 137 -11.53 -0.17 21.07
N LEU A 138 -11.20 1.05 20.61
CA LEU A 138 -11.30 1.48 19.21
C LEU A 138 -9.95 1.97 18.69
N VAL A 139 -9.65 1.71 17.42
CA VAL A 139 -8.45 2.21 16.75
C VAL A 139 -8.82 3.45 15.95
N MET A 140 -8.20 4.55 16.26
CA MET A 140 -8.40 5.82 15.59
C MET A 140 -7.21 6.10 14.67
N LYS A 141 -7.45 6.41 13.39
CA LYS A 141 -6.41 6.58 12.38
C LYS A 141 -6.59 7.90 11.65
N LEU A 142 -5.53 8.70 11.57
CA LEU A 142 -5.50 9.85 10.66
C LEU A 142 -5.51 9.35 9.20
N LEU A 143 -6.35 9.97 8.35
CA LEU A 143 -6.40 9.63 6.93
C LEU A 143 -5.07 9.91 6.23
N GLN A 144 -4.39 11.00 6.60
CA GLN A 144 -3.13 11.42 5.99
C GLN A 144 -1.86 10.84 6.67
N GLY A 145 -2.00 9.93 7.65
CA GLY A 145 -0.86 9.31 8.34
C GLY A 145 -0.22 8.17 7.53
N THR A 146 1.11 8.00 7.71
CA THR A 146 1.89 6.88 7.15
C THR A 146 2.73 6.21 8.23
N GLN A 147 3.15 4.95 8.03
CA GLN A 147 4.07 4.21 8.91
C GLN A 147 3.60 4.09 10.37
N GLY A 148 2.29 4.03 10.61
CA GLY A 148 1.73 3.96 11.96
C GLY A 148 1.75 5.27 12.74
N GLN A 149 2.07 6.40 12.10
CA GLN A 149 1.90 7.73 12.68
C GLN A 149 0.42 8.12 12.63
N GLY A 150 -0.06 8.80 13.68
CA GLY A 150 -1.46 9.21 13.78
C GLY A 150 -2.43 8.04 13.99
N ILE A 151 -1.98 6.95 14.62
CA ILE A 151 -2.82 5.84 15.08
C ILE A 151 -2.86 5.82 16.60
N VAL A 152 -4.05 5.86 17.17
CA VAL A 152 -4.31 5.88 18.61
C VAL A 152 -5.28 4.75 18.98
N LEU A 153 -4.99 4.02 20.03
CA LEU A 153 -5.93 3.09 20.66
C LEU A 153 -6.70 3.84 21.75
N ALA A 154 -8.01 3.92 21.60
CA ALA A 154 -8.92 4.49 22.60
C ALA A 154 -9.58 3.36 23.40
N GLU A 155 -9.13 3.15 24.63
CA GLU A 155 -9.59 2.04 25.48
C GLU A 155 -10.99 2.28 26.05
N THR A 156 -11.42 3.55 26.13
CA THR A 156 -12.74 3.94 26.64
C THR A 156 -13.45 4.85 25.66
N ARG A 157 -14.79 4.88 25.70
CA ARG A 157 -15.63 5.78 24.92
C ARG A 157 -15.20 7.24 25.13
N LYS A 158 -14.99 7.67 26.37
CA LYS A 158 -14.56 9.03 26.70
C LYS A 158 -13.21 9.38 26.10
N ALA A 159 -12.26 8.44 26.05
CA ALA A 159 -10.98 8.63 25.39
C ALA A 159 -11.17 8.79 23.87
N ALA A 160 -12.03 7.98 23.24
CA ALA A 160 -12.33 8.09 21.82
C ALA A 160 -12.94 9.46 21.47
N GLU A 161 -13.96 9.90 22.20
CA GLU A 161 -14.60 11.21 22.03
C GLU A 161 -13.58 12.35 22.18
N SER A 162 -12.71 12.29 23.19
CA SER A 162 -11.68 13.32 23.45
C SER A 162 -10.66 13.38 22.33
N VAL A 163 -10.19 12.24 21.84
CA VAL A 163 -9.22 12.17 20.72
C VAL A 163 -9.86 12.71 19.44
N MET A 164 -11.09 12.31 19.12
CA MET A 164 -11.78 12.82 17.93
C MET A 164 -12.00 14.33 18.00
N SER A 165 -12.44 14.85 19.14
CA SER A 165 -12.64 16.28 19.34
C SER A 165 -11.34 17.06 19.16
N ALA A 166 -10.24 16.58 19.74
CA ALA A 166 -8.93 17.23 19.64
C ALA A 166 -8.42 17.29 18.20
N PHE A 167 -8.49 16.19 17.46
CA PHE A 167 -8.02 16.14 16.09
C PHE A 167 -8.91 16.95 15.14
N ARG A 168 -10.22 16.98 15.38
CA ARG A 168 -11.14 17.83 14.60
C ARG A 168 -10.88 19.33 14.77
N GLN A 169 -10.47 19.78 15.97
CA GLN A 169 -10.03 21.15 16.17
C GLN A 169 -8.77 21.51 15.35
N LEU A 170 -8.02 20.49 14.92
CA LEU A 170 -6.85 20.65 14.05
C LEU A 170 -7.17 20.39 12.57
N ASP A 171 -8.44 20.38 12.16
CA ASP A 171 -8.92 20.05 10.81
C ASP A 171 -8.39 18.71 10.27
N ALA A 172 -8.12 17.77 11.18
CA ALA A 172 -7.61 16.47 10.81
C ALA A 172 -8.75 15.45 10.63
N ASP A 173 -8.80 14.82 9.47
CA ASP A 173 -9.74 13.74 9.17
C ASP A 173 -9.33 12.44 9.83
N ILE A 174 -10.24 11.84 10.59
CA ILE A 174 -10.02 10.61 11.36
C ILE A 174 -11.06 9.56 10.99
N MET A 175 -10.58 8.35 10.75
CA MET A 175 -11.42 7.15 10.73
C MET A 175 -11.36 6.45 12.09
N VAL A 176 -12.46 5.87 12.50
CA VAL A 176 -12.59 5.02 13.69
C VAL A 176 -12.77 3.59 13.22
N GLN A 177 -12.04 2.67 13.82
CA GLN A 177 -12.06 1.27 13.43
C GLN A 177 -12.14 0.38 14.68
N GLU A 178 -12.85 -0.74 14.60
CA GLU A 178 -12.86 -1.72 15.67
C GLU A 178 -11.45 -2.26 15.97
N TYR A 179 -11.18 -2.52 17.22
CA TYR A 179 -9.95 -3.18 17.62
C TYR A 179 -10.12 -4.70 17.62
N ILE A 180 -9.30 -5.40 16.83
CA ILE A 180 -9.33 -6.86 16.74
C ILE A 180 -8.50 -7.45 17.88
N LYS A 181 -9.15 -7.74 18.99
CA LYS A 181 -8.51 -8.23 20.24
C LYS A 181 -7.72 -9.51 20.03
N GLU A 182 -8.26 -10.43 19.26
CA GLU A 182 -7.67 -11.73 18.99
C GLU A 182 -6.39 -11.67 18.17
N SER A 183 -6.14 -10.59 17.45
CA SER A 183 -4.87 -10.39 16.76
C SER A 183 -3.72 -9.97 17.69
N SER A 184 -4.04 -9.40 18.87
CA SER A 184 -3.07 -9.05 19.92
C SER A 184 -1.82 -8.33 19.44
N GLY A 185 -1.96 -7.24 18.69
CA GLY A 185 -0.82 -6.47 18.13
C GLY A 185 -0.06 -7.20 17.01
N THR A 186 -0.70 -8.18 16.40
CA THR A 186 -0.13 -8.97 15.32
C THR A 186 -0.85 -8.66 14.01
N ASP A 187 -0.10 -8.51 12.93
CA ASP A 187 -0.63 -8.51 11.58
C ASP A 187 0.21 -9.36 10.62
N ILE A 188 -0.31 -9.56 9.43
CA ILE A 188 0.33 -10.33 8.37
C ILE A 188 0.51 -9.43 7.17
N ARG A 189 1.75 -9.37 6.62
CA ARG A 189 2.03 -8.79 5.30
C ARG A 189 2.13 -9.90 4.26
N ALA A 190 1.18 -9.94 3.33
CA ALA A 190 1.24 -10.76 2.12
C ALA A 190 1.79 -9.94 0.95
N PHE A 191 2.80 -10.44 0.26
CA PHE A 191 3.34 -9.81 -0.94
C PHE A 191 2.74 -10.47 -2.18
N VAL A 192 1.87 -9.73 -2.86
CA VAL A 192 1.13 -10.19 -4.04
C VAL A 192 1.85 -9.75 -5.30
N ILE A 193 2.04 -10.68 -6.26
CA ILE A 193 2.50 -10.41 -7.62
C ILE A 193 1.57 -11.13 -8.60
N GLY A 194 0.88 -10.36 -9.44
CA GLY A 194 -0.15 -10.90 -10.33
C GLY A 194 -1.30 -11.52 -9.56
N ASN A 195 -1.44 -12.84 -9.68
CA ASN A 195 -2.48 -13.64 -9.02
C ASN A 195 -1.91 -14.61 -7.97
N ARG A 196 -0.76 -14.28 -7.37
CA ARG A 196 -0.11 -15.14 -6.37
C ARG A 196 0.44 -14.32 -5.22
N VAL A 197 0.39 -14.86 -4.00
CA VAL A 197 1.23 -14.42 -2.90
C VAL A 197 2.58 -15.11 -3.04
N VAL A 198 3.64 -14.33 -3.22
CA VAL A 198 5.02 -14.85 -3.40
C VAL A 198 5.79 -14.95 -2.09
N ALA A 199 5.40 -14.16 -1.10
CA ALA A 199 6.00 -14.18 0.23
C ALA A 199 5.00 -13.66 1.26
N ALA A 200 5.07 -14.18 2.49
CA ALA A 200 4.28 -13.69 3.61
C ALA A 200 5.10 -13.67 4.91
N MET A 201 4.88 -12.63 5.71
CA MET A 201 5.48 -12.50 7.03
C MET A 201 4.43 -12.02 8.03
N LYS A 202 4.51 -12.55 9.24
CA LYS A 202 3.78 -12.07 10.41
C LYS A 202 4.64 -11.01 11.09
N ARG A 203 4.03 -9.91 11.50
CA ARG A 203 4.67 -8.85 12.27
C ARG A 203 4.04 -8.85 13.66
N VAL A 204 4.86 -8.83 14.69
CA VAL A 204 4.42 -8.86 16.09
C VAL A 204 4.93 -7.61 16.77
N ALA A 205 4.03 -6.80 17.29
CA ALA A 205 4.35 -5.60 18.06
C ALA A 205 5.13 -5.93 19.34
N PRO A 206 6.01 -5.06 19.82
CA PRO A 206 6.61 -5.19 21.14
C PRO A 206 5.55 -5.22 22.24
N GLU A 207 5.90 -5.75 23.41
CA GLU A 207 5.03 -5.76 24.57
C GLU A 207 4.55 -4.33 24.92
N GLY A 208 3.25 -4.18 25.16
CA GLY A 208 2.61 -2.88 25.43
C GLY A 208 2.33 -2.01 24.19
N GLU A 209 2.73 -2.44 22.99
CA GLU A 209 2.41 -1.77 21.73
C GLU A 209 1.39 -2.61 20.92
N PHE A 210 0.42 -1.97 20.32
CA PHE A 210 -0.58 -2.65 19.48
C PHE A 210 -0.29 -2.52 17.97
N ARG A 211 0.65 -1.67 17.58
CA ARG A 211 1.05 -1.41 16.19
C ARG A 211 2.23 -2.28 15.80
N SER A 212 2.06 -3.14 14.84
CA SER A 212 3.04 -4.12 14.36
C SER A 212 3.99 -3.59 13.27
N ASN A 213 4.20 -2.28 13.19
CA ASN A 213 5.08 -1.68 12.19
C ASN A 213 6.58 -1.93 12.50
N LEU A 214 7.37 -2.37 11.50
CA LEU A 214 8.80 -2.64 11.65
C LEU A 214 9.59 -1.46 12.20
N HIS A 215 9.26 -0.23 11.79
CA HIS A 215 9.91 1.00 12.28
C HIS A 215 9.65 1.28 13.76
N ARG A 216 8.73 0.54 14.39
CA ARG A 216 8.41 0.61 15.83
C ARG A 216 8.99 -0.56 16.63
N GLY A 217 9.92 -1.31 16.04
CA GLY A 217 10.57 -2.43 16.71
C GLY A 217 9.80 -3.74 16.67
N ALA A 218 8.78 -3.86 15.82
CA ALA A 218 8.10 -5.13 15.62
C ALA A 218 9.05 -6.24 15.16
N THR A 219 8.89 -7.42 15.71
CA THR A 219 9.56 -8.63 15.24
C THR A 219 8.82 -9.23 14.04
N VAL A 220 9.55 -9.98 13.22
CA VAL A 220 8.97 -10.62 12.02
C VAL A 220 9.32 -12.09 11.98
N GLU A 221 8.37 -12.88 11.52
CA GLU A 221 8.56 -14.30 11.25
C GLU A 221 7.94 -14.69 9.89
N LYS A 222 8.62 -15.59 9.19
CA LYS A 222 8.07 -16.18 7.95
C LYS A 222 6.88 -17.05 8.30
N ILE A 223 5.78 -16.91 7.55
CA ILE A 223 4.61 -17.76 7.73
C ILE A 223 4.11 -18.34 6.41
N THR A 224 3.32 -19.40 6.52
CA THR A 224 2.48 -19.92 5.45
C THR A 224 1.06 -19.41 5.66
N LEU A 225 0.48 -18.81 4.63
CA LEU A 225 -0.91 -18.37 4.65
C LEU A 225 -1.86 -19.56 4.54
N THR A 226 -3.03 -19.46 5.16
CA THR A 226 -4.16 -20.34 4.86
C THR A 226 -4.66 -20.08 3.44
N SER A 227 -5.46 -21.00 2.90
CA SER A 227 -6.09 -20.83 1.59
C SER A 227 -6.95 -19.56 1.53
N GLU A 228 -7.71 -19.29 2.59
CA GLU A 228 -8.57 -18.11 2.71
C GLU A 228 -7.76 -16.81 2.76
N GLU A 229 -6.69 -16.74 3.58
CA GLU A 229 -5.78 -15.59 3.66
C GLU A 229 -5.12 -15.29 2.31
N ASN A 230 -4.70 -16.34 1.60
CA ASN A 230 -4.11 -16.22 0.27
C ASN A 230 -5.11 -15.66 -0.74
N GLN A 231 -6.33 -16.20 -0.79
CA GLN A 231 -7.37 -15.78 -1.71
C GLN A 231 -7.82 -14.33 -1.46
N ILE A 232 -8.07 -13.95 -0.19
CA ILE A 232 -8.51 -12.60 0.14
C ILE A 232 -7.42 -11.56 -0.17
N ALA A 233 -6.14 -11.87 0.07
CA ALA A 233 -5.02 -10.98 -0.26
C ALA A 233 -4.90 -10.73 -1.78
N ILE A 234 -4.97 -11.80 -2.59
CA ILE A 234 -4.95 -11.70 -4.06
C ILE A 234 -6.16 -10.90 -4.55
N ARG A 235 -7.35 -11.21 -4.03
CA ARG A 235 -8.60 -10.56 -4.42
C ARG A 235 -8.57 -9.07 -4.09
N ALA A 236 -8.11 -8.68 -2.89
CA ALA A 236 -8.00 -7.28 -2.48
C ALA A 236 -7.04 -6.48 -3.38
N ALA A 237 -5.86 -7.04 -3.72
CA ALA A 237 -4.93 -6.42 -4.66
C ALA A 237 -5.54 -6.25 -6.05
N SER A 238 -6.24 -7.27 -6.55
CA SER A 238 -6.89 -7.29 -7.87
C SER A 238 -8.02 -6.28 -7.98
N ILE A 239 -8.88 -6.15 -6.96
CA ILE A 239 -10.00 -5.20 -6.90
C ILE A 239 -9.50 -3.76 -6.99
N LEU A 240 -8.39 -3.44 -6.32
CA LEU A 240 -7.75 -2.12 -6.43
C LEU A 240 -6.94 -1.93 -7.73
N GLY A 241 -6.85 -2.96 -8.59
CA GLY A 241 -6.15 -2.89 -9.87
C GLY A 241 -4.63 -3.01 -9.77
N LEU A 242 -4.08 -3.46 -8.63
CA LEU A 242 -2.65 -3.56 -8.39
C LEU A 242 -2.11 -4.94 -8.82
N LYS A 243 -1.11 -4.96 -9.70
CA LYS A 243 -0.39 -6.20 -10.09
C LYS A 243 0.74 -6.54 -9.13
N ILE A 244 1.23 -5.56 -8.37
CA ILE A 244 2.19 -5.72 -7.29
C ILE A 244 1.66 -4.97 -6.08
N ALA A 245 1.46 -5.68 -4.97
CA ALA A 245 0.90 -5.09 -3.76
C ALA A 245 1.46 -5.73 -2.48
N GLY A 246 1.57 -4.94 -1.44
CA GLY A 246 1.70 -5.42 -0.07
C GLY A 246 0.34 -5.36 0.60
N VAL A 247 -0.25 -6.49 0.89
CA VAL A 247 -1.57 -6.58 1.55
C VAL A 247 -1.35 -6.87 3.02
N ASP A 248 -1.88 -6.00 3.87
CA ASP A 248 -1.85 -6.18 5.33
C ASP A 248 -3.20 -6.71 5.78
N LEU A 249 -3.18 -7.78 6.54
CA LEU A 249 -4.37 -8.44 7.06
C LEU A 249 -4.18 -8.89 8.51
N MET A 250 -5.28 -9.05 9.22
CA MET A 250 -5.34 -9.61 10.57
C MET A 250 -6.16 -10.90 10.59
N ARG A 251 -5.81 -11.80 11.50
CA ARG A 251 -6.63 -12.96 11.86
C ARG A 251 -7.68 -12.54 12.87
N SER A 252 -8.92 -12.96 12.66
CA SER A 252 -10.00 -12.73 13.59
C SER A 252 -10.88 -13.97 13.74
N ASN A 253 -11.78 -13.97 14.73
CA ASN A 253 -12.79 -15.01 14.91
C ASN A 253 -13.81 -15.08 13.76
N ARG A 254 -13.81 -14.08 12.87
CA ARG A 254 -14.66 -13.98 11.66
C ARG A 254 -13.88 -14.29 10.36
N GLY A 255 -12.70 -14.88 10.47
CA GLY A 255 -11.77 -15.08 9.35
C GLY A 255 -10.78 -13.93 9.17
N PRO A 256 -10.03 -13.92 8.06
CA PRO A 256 -9.05 -12.88 7.78
C PRO A 256 -9.72 -11.54 7.43
N LEU A 257 -9.18 -10.45 7.97
CA LEU A 257 -9.65 -9.08 7.75
C LEU A 257 -8.55 -8.25 7.08
N ILE A 258 -8.85 -7.62 5.95
CA ILE A 258 -7.90 -6.73 5.26
C ILE A 258 -7.83 -5.39 5.99
N LEU A 259 -6.60 -4.94 6.30
CA LEU A 259 -6.32 -3.65 6.90
C LEU A 259 -5.99 -2.58 5.87
N GLU A 260 -5.10 -2.89 4.94
CA GLU A 260 -4.67 -1.99 3.89
C GLU A 260 -4.01 -2.72 2.72
N VAL A 261 -4.00 -2.08 1.56
CA VAL A 261 -3.31 -2.57 0.35
C VAL A 261 -2.33 -1.50 -0.14
N ASN A 262 -1.04 -1.82 -0.11
CA ASN A 262 0.04 -0.90 -0.43
C ASN A 262 0.49 -1.07 -1.88
N SER A 263 0.41 -0.01 -2.70
CA SER A 263 0.84 0.00 -4.11
C SER A 263 2.36 0.03 -4.34
N SER A 264 3.13 0.36 -3.31
CA SER A 264 4.60 0.42 -3.39
C SER A 264 5.24 -0.27 -2.18
N PRO A 265 5.02 -1.59 -1.99
CA PRO A 265 5.51 -2.29 -0.81
C PRO A 265 7.04 -2.34 -0.77
N GLY A 266 7.61 -2.18 0.44
CA GLY A 266 9.05 -2.35 0.67
C GLY A 266 9.46 -3.82 0.55
N LEU A 267 10.63 -4.08 -0.07
CA LEU A 267 11.17 -5.43 -0.22
C LEU A 267 12.05 -5.84 0.97
N GLN A 268 12.75 -4.87 1.59
CA GLN A 268 13.80 -5.16 2.57
C GLN A 268 13.33 -6.08 3.71
N GLY A 269 12.23 -5.75 4.37
CA GLY A 269 11.75 -6.54 5.51
C GLY A 269 11.29 -7.93 5.12
N ILE A 270 10.57 -8.04 4.01
CA ILE A 270 10.01 -9.33 3.59
C ILE A 270 11.09 -10.26 2.99
N GLU A 271 12.04 -9.75 2.21
CA GLU A 271 13.18 -10.54 1.70
C GLU A 271 14.09 -10.99 2.84
N ALA A 272 14.40 -10.08 3.79
CA ALA A 272 15.20 -10.42 4.97
C ALA A 272 14.55 -11.52 5.83
N CYS A 273 13.23 -11.45 6.03
CA CYS A 273 12.47 -12.41 6.83
C CYS A 273 12.28 -13.76 6.13
N THR A 274 11.87 -13.73 4.85
CA THR A 274 11.43 -14.95 4.14
C THR A 274 12.55 -15.63 3.36
N LYS A 275 13.67 -14.93 3.12
CA LYS A 275 14.77 -15.34 2.22
C LYS A 275 14.29 -15.55 0.77
N MET A 276 13.15 -14.99 0.42
CA MET A 276 12.60 -15.05 -0.93
C MET A 276 13.13 -13.86 -1.74
N ASP A 277 13.67 -14.11 -2.92
CA ASP A 277 14.03 -13.07 -3.89
C ASP A 277 12.77 -12.51 -4.57
N VAL A 278 12.15 -11.53 -3.91
CA VAL A 278 10.92 -10.89 -4.39
C VAL A 278 11.19 -10.02 -5.61
N ALA A 279 12.37 -9.39 -5.68
CA ALA A 279 12.75 -8.56 -6.82
C ALA A 279 12.77 -9.38 -8.13
N SER A 280 13.38 -10.57 -8.13
CA SER A 280 13.36 -11.47 -9.28
C SER A 280 11.94 -11.96 -9.62
N GLN A 281 11.07 -12.18 -8.62
CA GLN A 281 9.67 -12.52 -8.91
C GLN A 281 8.91 -11.40 -9.62
N ILE A 282 9.22 -10.12 -9.32
CA ILE A 282 8.66 -8.96 -10.02
C ILE A 282 9.10 -8.97 -11.48
N ILE A 283 10.39 -9.19 -11.77
CA ILE A 283 10.91 -9.23 -13.14
C ILE A 283 10.32 -10.43 -13.92
N ASN A 284 10.26 -11.60 -13.30
CA ASN A 284 9.62 -12.80 -13.89
C ASN A 284 8.15 -12.54 -14.27
N PHE A 285 7.44 -11.75 -13.46
CA PHE A 285 6.07 -11.39 -13.78
C PHE A 285 5.99 -10.48 -15.02
N LEU A 286 6.91 -9.53 -15.19
CA LEU A 286 6.96 -8.67 -16.38
C LEU A 286 7.21 -9.48 -17.66
N GLU A 287 8.16 -10.40 -17.62
CA GLU A 287 8.52 -11.26 -18.77
C GLU A 287 7.35 -12.13 -19.26
N ARG A 288 6.45 -12.52 -18.36
CA ARG A 288 5.25 -13.30 -18.74
C ARG A 288 4.12 -12.46 -19.32
N LYS A 289 4.22 -11.12 -19.26
CA LYS A 289 3.22 -10.17 -19.73
C LYS A 289 3.60 -9.51 -21.06
N SER A 290 4.88 -9.57 -21.42
CA SER A 290 5.40 -9.17 -22.73
C SER A 290 5.27 -10.33 -23.73
#